data_f464266e4b4357f2e8e88d8f602fe2d9
#
_entry.id   f464266e4b4357f2e8e88d8f602fe2d9
#
_cell.length_a   1.000
_cell.length_b   1.000
_cell.length_c   1.000
_cell.angle_alpha   90.00
_cell.angle_beta   90.00
_cell.angle_gamma   90.00
#
_symmetry.space_group_name_H-M   'P 1'
#
loop_
_entity.id
_entity.type
_entity.pdbx_description
1 polymer ?
#
loop_
_entity_poly.entity_id
_entity_poly.type
_entity_poly.pdbx_seq_one_letter_code
_entity_poly.pdbx_strand_id
1 'polypeptide(L)'
;MTKPSILVARAIFPEVLAQLQQVFDVDHNQDDVVMTPAELHARMKGKVGALTTGTERIDGPLLGACPGLKIVANMAVGYNNFDVDAMTKAGVLATNTPDVLTETTADFGFALLMATARRVTESEHYLRAGHWTKWSYDMFAGRSEERRVGKECLR
;
A
#
# COMPACT_ATOMS: atom_id res chain seq x y z
N MET A 1 -26.31 -12.50 -22.76
CA MET A 1 -25.63 -11.20 -22.70
C MET A 1 -24.17 -11.45 -22.40
N THR A 2 -23.26 -10.83 -23.12
CA THR A 2 -21.82 -10.92 -22.83
C THR A 2 -21.50 -10.14 -21.55
N LYS A 3 -20.70 -10.74 -20.66
CA LYS A 3 -20.27 -10.07 -19.43
C LYS A 3 -19.42 -8.84 -19.76
N PRO A 4 -19.53 -7.73 -19.00
CA PRO A 4 -18.62 -6.60 -19.13
C PRO A 4 -17.18 -7.02 -18.79
N SER A 5 -16.20 -6.56 -19.57
CA SER A 5 -14.79 -6.94 -19.36
C SER A 5 -14.11 -5.93 -18.44
N ILE A 6 -13.39 -6.42 -17.41
CA ILE A 6 -12.64 -5.62 -16.45
C ILE A 6 -11.20 -6.13 -16.32
N LEU A 7 -10.30 -5.25 -15.86
CA LEU A 7 -8.94 -5.61 -15.48
C LEU A 7 -8.81 -5.65 -13.94
N VAL A 8 -8.24 -6.72 -13.42
CA VAL A 8 -7.72 -6.80 -12.04
C VAL A 8 -6.20 -6.73 -12.12
N ALA A 9 -5.65 -5.56 -11.85
CA ALA A 9 -4.26 -5.21 -12.18
C ALA A 9 -3.22 -5.86 -11.27
N ARG A 10 -3.60 -6.31 -10.08
CA ARG A 10 -2.72 -6.95 -9.09
C ARG A 10 -3.39 -8.20 -8.52
N ALA A 11 -2.63 -9.03 -7.83
CA ALA A 11 -3.18 -10.19 -7.15
C ALA A 11 -4.18 -9.77 -6.06
N ILE A 12 -5.31 -10.48 -6.02
CA ILE A 12 -6.35 -10.34 -5.00
C ILE A 12 -6.70 -11.71 -4.41
N PHE A 13 -7.41 -11.73 -3.31
CA PHE A 13 -7.86 -12.99 -2.71
C PHE A 13 -8.67 -13.83 -3.71
N PRO A 14 -8.40 -15.16 -3.80
CA PRO A 14 -9.06 -16.03 -4.78
C PRO A 14 -10.60 -16.01 -4.71
N GLU A 15 -11.15 -15.89 -3.50
CA GLU A 15 -12.60 -15.81 -3.28
C GLU A 15 -13.20 -14.51 -3.85
N VAL A 16 -12.47 -13.39 -3.79
CA VAL A 16 -12.90 -12.12 -4.38
C VAL A 16 -12.84 -12.20 -5.91
N LEU A 17 -11.77 -12.79 -6.45
CA LEU A 17 -11.65 -13.02 -7.88
C LEU A 17 -12.81 -13.89 -8.39
N ALA A 18 -13.12 -14.99 -7.68
CA ALA A 18 -14.24 -15.86 -8.03
C ALA A 18 -15.59 -15.14 -8.02
N GLN A 19 -15.83 -14.22 -7.08
CA GLN A 19 -17.03 -13.38 -7.07
C GLN A 19 -17.09 -12.44 -8.28
N LEU A 20 -15.98 -11.79 -8.61
CA LEU A 20 -15.90 -10.90 -9.79
C LEU A 20 -16.17 -11.68 -11.09
N GLN A 21 -15.65 -12.88 -11.22
CA GLN A 21 -15.82 -13.75 -12.40
C GLN A 21 -17.29 -14.23 -12.59
N GLN A 22 -18.12 -14.18 -11.56
CA GLN A 22 -19.54 -14.46 -11.69
C GLN A 22 -20.26 -13.40 -12.52
N VAL A 23 -19.84 -12.14 -12.43
CA VAL A 23 -20.51 -10.98 -13.02
C VAL A 23 -19.75 -10.43 -14.23
N PHE A 24 -18.44 -10.47 -14.21
CA PHE A 24 -17.54 -9.87 -15.19
C PHE A 24 -16.76 -10.92 -15.98
N ASP A 25 -16.32 -10.54 -17.18
CA ASP A 25 -15.21 -11.15 -17.88
C ASP A 25 -13.91 -10.51 -17.33
N VAL A 26 -13.14 -11.28 -16.54
CA VAL A 26 -12.04 -10.75 -15.73
C VAL A 26 -10.70 -11.09 -16.35
N ASP A 27 -10.00 -10.09 -16.84
CA ASP A 27 -8.58 -10.15 -17.12
C ASP A 27 -7.82 -9.90 -15.81
N HIS A 28 -7.10 -10.88 -15.28
CA HIS A 28 -6.46 -10.79 -13.97
C HIS A 28 -4.94 -10.99 -14.01
N ASN A 29 -4.25 -10.48 -13.01
CA ASN A 29 -2.81 -10.58 -12.83
C ASN A 29 -2.48 -11.24 -11.48
N GLN A 30 -2.76 -12.53 -11.36
CA GLN A 30 -2.55 -13.27 -10.10
C GLN A 30 -1.09 -13.66 -9.86
N ASP A 31 -0.23 -13.55 -10.88
CA ASP A 31 1.22 -13.67 -10.72
C ASP A 31 1.85 -12.45 -10.02
N ASP A 32 1.06 -11.42 -9.80
CA ASP A 32 1.39 -10.16 -9.10
C ASP A 32 2.60 -9.41 -9.68
N VAL A 33 2.85 -9.56 -10.97
CA VAL A 33 3.91 -8.85 -11.66
C VAL A 33 3.50 -7.39 -11.86
N VAL A 34 4.34 -6.45 -11.44
CA VAL A 34 4.08 -5.02 -11.68
C VAL A 34 4.14 -4.74 -13.18
N MET A 35 3.02 -4.31 -13.73
CA MET A 35 2.94 -3.98 -15.16
C MET A 35 3.70 -2.68 -15.46
N THR A 36 4.39 -2.68 -16.59
CA THR A 36 4.89 -1.42 -17.18
C THR A 36 3.71 -0.54 -17.61
N PRO A 37 3.88 0.78 -17.76
CA PRO A 37 2.83 1.65 -18.29
C PRO A 37 2.28 1.18 -19.63
N ALA A 38 3.13 0.67 -20.52
CA ALA A 38 2.71 0.17 -21.83
C ALA A 38 1.83 -1.08 -21.74
N GLU A 39 2.17 -2.00 -20.84
CA GLU A 39 1.37 -3.21 -20.58
C GLU A 39 0.03 -2.85 -19.93
N LEU A 40 0.03 -1.94 -18.96
CA LEU A 40 -1.20 -1.45 -18.34
C LEU A 40 -2.14 -0.84 -19.40
N HIS A 41 -1.61 0.04 -20.25
CA HIS A 41 -2.37 0.63 -21.36
C HIS A 41 -2.92 -0.42 -22.31
N ALA A 42 -2.11 -1.42 -22.67
CA ALA A 42 -2.54 -2.48 -23.57
C ALA A 42 -3.67 -3.33 -22.98
N ARG A 43 -3.56 -3.71 -21.71
CA ARG A 43 -4.55 -4.53 -21.00
C ARG A 43 -5.83 -3.76 -20.65
N MET A 44 -5.75 -2.44 -20.46
CA MET A 44 -6.92 -1.60 -20.17
C MET A 44 -7.81 -1.36 -21.40
N LYS A 45 -7.28 -1.51 -22.62
CA LYS A 45 -8.07 -1.32 -23.84
C LYS A 45 -9.29 -2.24 -23.88
N GLY A 46 -10.45 -1.64 -24.16
CA GLY A 46 -11.71 -2.37 -24.25
C GLY A 46 -12.32 -2.78 -22.92
N LYS A 47 -11.70 -2.43 -21.79
CA LYS A 47 -12.27 -2.67 -20.46
C LYS A 47 -13.25 -1.58 -20.09
N VAL A 48 -14.30 -1.96 -19.36
CA VAL A 48 -15.29 -1.00 -18.81
C VAL A 48 -14.95 -0.59 -17.39
N GLY A 49 -14.07 -1.34 -16.71
CA GLY A 49 -13.62 -1.04 -15.36
C GLY A 49 -12.29 -1.68 -15.04
N ALA A 50 -11.66 -1.22 -13.97
CA ALA A 50 -10.45 -1.84 -13.44
C ALA A 50 -10.44 -1.81 -11.90
N LEU A 51 -9.81 -2.83 -11.31
CA LEU A 51 -9.38 -2.86 -9.93
C LEU A 51 -7.86 -2.70 -9.90
N THR A 52 -7.39 -1.65 -9.26
CA THR A 52 -5.97 -1.25 -9.19
C THR A 52 -5.51 -1.16 -7.74
N THR A 53 -4.21 -0.96 -7.56
CA THR A 53 -3.59 -0.57 -6.28
C THR A 53 -2.89 0.78 -6.45
N GLY A 54 -2.07 1.19 -5.48
CA GLY A 54 -1.34 2.46 -5.55
C GLY A 54 -0.22 2.53 -6.61
N THR A 55 0.05 1.42 -7.33
CA THR A 55 1.15 1.33 -8.32
C THR A 55 0.70 1.63 -9.75
N GLU A 56 -0.55 1.36 -10.09
CA GLU A 56 -1.08 1.55 -11.44
C GLU A 56 -1.48 3.02 -11.64
N ARG A 57 -0.76 3.73 -12.51
CA ARG A 57 -1.04 5.13 -12.80
C ARG A 57 -2.20 5.26 -13.80
N ILE A 58 -3.23 6.01 -13.42
CA ILE A 58 -4.39 6.32 -14.25
C ILE A 58 -4.30 7.80 -14.61
N ASP A 59 -3.84 8.09 -15.82
CA ASP A 59 -3.57 9.44 -16.29
C ASP A 59 -4.30 9.75 -17.62
N GLY A 60 -4.17 11.00 -18.07
CA GLY A 60 -4.81 11.47 -19.29
C GLY A 60 -4.49 10.63 -20.53
N PRO A 61 -3.23 10.25 -20.82
CA PRO A 61 -2.89 9.35 -21.92
C PRO A 61 -3.59 8.00 -21.90
N LEU A 62 -3.65 7.34 -20.72
CA LEU A 62 -4.36 6.08 -20.57
C LEU A 62 -5.87 6.25 -20.79
N LEU A 63 -6.47 7.29 -20.19
CA LEU A 63 -7.90 7.59 -20.32
C LEU A 63 -8.27 7.86 -21.78
N GLY A 64 -7.44 8.63 -22.50
CA GLY A 64 -7.62 8.89 -23.92
C GLY A 64 -7.55 7.62 -24.79
N ALA A 65 -6.76 6.64 -24.40
CA ALA A 65 -6.66 5.35 -25.09
C ALA A 65 -7.80 4.37 -24.73
N CYS A 66 -8.58 4.66 -23.67
CA CYS A 66 -9.61 3.77 -23.13
C CYS A 66 -10.99 4.48 -23.02
N PRO A 67 -11.59 4.94 -24.12
CA PRO A 67 -12.83 5.74 -24.09
C PRO A 67 -14.06 4.98 -23.55
N GLY A 68 -13.97 3.65 -23.44
CA GLY A 68 -15.02 2.81 -22.86
C GLY A 68 -14.93 2.60 -21.35
N LEU A 69 -13.84 3.09 -20.72
CA LEU A 69 -13.62 2.94 -19.29
C LEU A 69 -14.63 3.81 -18.51
N LYS A 70 -15.28 3.22 -17.50
CA LYS A 70 -16.34 3.88 -16.71
C LYS A 70 -15.95 4.04 -15.25
N ILE A 71 -15.15 3.13 -14.72
CA ILE A 71 -14.78 3.13 -13.32
C ILE A 71 -13.40 2.52 -13.09
N VAL A 72 -12.63 3.12 -12.17
CA VAL A 72 -11.43 2.50 -11.61
C VAL A 72 -11.57 2.48 -10.09
N ALA A 73 -11.55 1.29 -9.52
CA ALA A 73 -11.57 1.07 -8.08
C ALA A 73 -10.13 0.83 -7.59
N ASN A 74 -9.66 1.67 -6.66
CA ASN A 74 -8.33 1.57 -6.10
C ASN A 74 -8.37 0.81 -4.77
N MET A 75 -7.71 -0.33 -4.68
CA MET A 75 -7.54 -1.07 -3.44
C MET A 75 -6.37 -0.44 -2.64
N ALA A 76 -6.52 0.82 -2.30
CA ALA A 76 -5.58 1.60 -1.52
C ALA A 76 -6.30 2.77 -0.84
N VAL A 77 -5.74 3.25 0.28
CA VAL A 77 -6.23 4.47 0.96
C VAL A 77 -5.85 5.71 0.15
N GLY A 78 -4.60 5.80 -0.27
CA GLY A 78 -4.11 6.88 -1.13
C GLY A 78 -4.57 6.71 -2.58
N TYR A 79 -4.67 7.82 -3.31
CA TYR A 79 -5.05 7.85 -4.71
C TYR A 79 -4.18 8.82 -5.56
N ASN A 80 -2.95 9.06 -5.14
CA ASN A 80 -1.98 9.89 -5.88
C ASN A 80 -1.56 9.28 -7.22
N ASN A 81 -1.87 8.01 -7.45
CA ASN A 81 -1.73 7.34 -8.74
C ASN A 81 -2.86 7.69 -9.73
N PHE A 82 -3.90 8.41 -9.29
CA PHE A 82 -5.01 8.87 -10.12
C PHE A 82 -4.86 10.34 -10.50
N ASP A 83 -4.94 10.66 -11.77
CA ASP A 83 -5.18 12.01 -12.26
C ASP A 83 -6.68 12.30 -12.19
N VAL A 84 -7.13 12.77 -11.03
CA VAL A 84 -8.56 13.01 -10.74
C VAL A 84 -9.18 14.02 -11.72
N ASP A 85 -8.43 15.04 -12.12
CA ASP A 85 -8.90 16.04 -13.08
C ASP A 85 -9.12 15.43 -14.47
N ALA A 86 -8.19 14.60 -14.93
CA ALA A 86 -8.33 13.87 -16.19
C ALA A 86 -9.48 12.85 -16.12
N MET A 87 -9.63 12.11 -15.02
CA MET A 87 -10.74 11.17 -14.82
C MET A 87 -12.08 11.87 -14.83
N THR A 88 -12.19 13.02 -14.16
CA THR A 88 -13.41 13.84 -14.14
C THR A 88 -13.78 14.30 -15.54
N LYS A 89 -12.80 14.82 -16.31
CA LYS A 89 -13.02 15.25 -17.72
C LYS A 89 -13.43 14.09 -18.62
N ALA A 90 -12.89 12.91 -18.38
CA ALA A 90 -13.24 11.69 -19.12
C ALA A 90 -14.57 11.03 -18.66
N GLY A 91 -15.17 11.50 -17.58
CA GLY A 91 -16.40 10.93 -17.01
C GLY A 91 -16.17 9.55 -16.37
N VAL A 92 -14.94 9.26 -15.91
CA VAL A 92 -14.55 8.00 -15.28
C VAL A 92 -14.66 8.14 -13.77
N LEU A 93 -15.42 7.25 -13.13
CA LEU A 93 -15.54 7.20 -11.68
C LEU A 93 -14.26 6.65 -11.04
N ALA A 94 -13.82 7.28 -9.95
CA ALA A 94 -12.72 6.82 -9.13
C ALA A 94 -13.23 6.46 -7.73
N THR A 95 -12.78 5.33 -7.20
CA THR A 95 -13.04 4.94 -5.80
C THR A 95 -11.75 4.50 -5.13
N ASN A 96 -11.69 4.63 -3.81
CA ASN A 96 -10.60 4.16 -2.97
C ASN A 96 -11.15 3.50 -1.70
N THR A 97 -10.28 3.02 -0.81
CA THR A 97 -10.64 2.38 0.46
C THR A 97 -10.16 3.23 1.64
N PRO A 98 -10.84 4.36 1.96
CA PRO A 98 -10.43 5.23 3.06
C PRO A 98 -10.58 4.51 4.41
N ASP A 99 -9.79 4.94 5.39
CA ASP A 99 -9.85 4.59 6.82
C ASP A 99 -9.54 3.13 7.20
N VAL A 100 -9.49 2.19 6.24
CA VAL A 100 -9.31 0.74 6.52
C VAL A 100 -7.97 0.39 7.17
N LEU A 101 -6.96 1.25 7.10
CA LEU A 101 -5.61 1.04 7.65
C LEU A 101 -5.24 2.02 8.76
N THR A 102 -6.12 2.92 9.16
CA THR A 102 -5.80 4.06 10.05
C THR A 102 -5.26 3.56 11.38
N GLU A 103 -6.00 2.71 12.08
CA GLU A 103 -5.60 2.16 13.38
C GLU A 103 -4.32 1.33 13.29
N THR A 104 -4.27 0.39 12.34
CA THR A 104 -3.10 -0.49 12.14
C THR A 104 -1.83 0.31 11.82
N THR A 105 -1.96 1.36 11.01
CA THR A 105 -0.84 2.23 10.65
C THR A 105 -0.40 3.09 11.83
N ALA A 106 -1.34 3.57 12.64
CA ALA A 106 -1.06 4.32 13.86
C ALA A 106 -0.31 3.46 14.87
N ASP A 107 -0.79 2.25 15.13
CA ASP A 107 -0.14 1.27 16.02
C ASP A 107 1.29 0.95 15.55
N PHE A 108 1.46 0.71 14.26
CA PHE A 108 2.78 0.43 13.70
C PHE A 108 3.73 1.65 13.81
N GLY A 109 3.22 2.85 13.54
CA GLY A 109 3.99 4.09 13.73
C GLY A 109 4.44 4.26 15.18
N PHE A 110 3.56 4.00 16.15
CA PHE A 110 3.90 4.03 17.57
C PHE A 110 4.89 2.93 17.96
N ALA A 111 4.73 1.71 17.44
CA ALA A 111 5.68 0.62 17.65
C ALA A 111 7.08 0.97 17.15
N LEU A 112 7.20 1.57 15.96
CA LEU A 112 8.49 2.03 15.40
C LEU A 112 9.11 3.15 16.26
N LEU A 113 8.30 4.09 16.74
CA LEU A 113 8.75 5.15 17.65
C LEU A 113 9.33 4.54 18.92
N MET A 114 8.64 3.61 19.56
CA MET A 114 9.10 2.94 20.76
C MET A 114 10.33 2.06 20.51
N ALA A 115 10.35 1.33 19.40
CA ALA A 115 11.50 0.50 19.03
C ALA A 115 12.76 1.35 18.81
N THR A 116 12.61 2.51 18.17
CA THR A 116 13.72 3.45 17.96
C THR A 116 14.17 4.08 19.27
N ALA A 117 13.22 4.58 20.08
CA ALA A 117 13.53 5.22 21.37
C ALA A 117 14.23 4.26 22.35
N ARG A 118 13.94 2.98 22.29
CA ARG A 118 14.51 1.93 23.17
C ARG A 118 15.62 1.12 22.50
N ARG A 119 16.06 1.49 21.28
CA ARG A 119 17.15 0.83 20.54
C ARG A 119 16.92 -0.69 20.39
N VAL A 120 15.66 -1.12 20.16
CA VAL A 120 15.29 -2.53 20.19
C VAL A 120 16.02 -3.34 19.13
N THR A 121 16.13 -2.83 17.91
CA THR A 121 16.80 -3.53 16.80
C THR A 121 18.30 -3.68 17.06
N GLU A 122 18.94 -2.66 17.63
CA GLU A 122 20.35 -2.73 18.01
C GLU A 122 20.59 -3.73 19.14
N SER A 123 19.71 -3.73 20.15
CA SER A 123 19.76 -4.69 21.26
C SER A 123 19.58 -6.12 20.79
N GLU A 124 18.67 -6.33 19.84
CA GLU A 124 18.42 -7.64 19.24
C GLU A 124 19.65 -8.14 18.47
N HIS A 125 20.28 -7.31 17.64
CA HIS A 125 21.50 -7.66 16.92
C HIS A 125 22.65 -7.96 17.87
N TYR A 126 22.82 -7.16 18.92
CA TYR A 126 23.83 -7.37 19.95
C TYR A 126 23.67 -8.72 20.66
N LEU A 127 22.44 -9.05 21.03
CA LEU A 127 22.11 -10.33 21.66
C LEU A 127 22.38 -11.51 20.71
N ARG A 128 21.89 -11.45 19.46
CA ARG A 128 22.08 -12.52 18.47
C ARG A 128 23.55 -12.74 18.09
N ALA A 129 24.33 -11.69 18.09
CA ALA A 129 25.78 -11.79 17.86
C ALA A 129 26.55 -12.41 19.05
N GLY A 130 25.86 -12.78 20.13
CA GLY A 130 26.49 -13.38 21.33
C GLY A 130 27.29 -12.39 22.16
N HIS A 131 27.15 -11.10 21.95
CA HIS A 131 27.90 -10.08 22.68
C HIS A 131 27.39 -9.86 24.10
N TRP A 132 26.14 -10.25 24.39
CA TRP A 132 25.56 -10.09 25.71
C TRP A 132 26.07 -11.19 26.66
N THR A 133 27.02 -10.83 27.52
CA THR A 133 27.64 -11.73 28.49
C THR A 133 27.26 -11.42 29.94
N LYS A 134 26.83 -10.19 30.22
CA LYS A 134 26.43 -9.72 31.53
C LYS A 134 25.53 -8.50 31.42
N TRP A 135 24.74 -8.23 32.43
CA TRP A 135 24.00 -6.99 32.55
C TRP A 135 24.95 -5.80 32.79
N SER A 136 24.64 -4.64 32.21
CA SER A 136 25.30 -3.36 32.49
C SER A 136 24.24 -2.26 32.53
N TYR A 137 24.40 -1.30 33.46
CA TYR A 137 23.43 -0.23 33.68
C TYR A 137 23.37 0.79 32.53
N ASP A 138 24.39 0.87 31.73
CA ASP A 138 24.52 1.76 30.57
C ASP A 138 24.15 1.09 29.24
N MET A 139 23.81 -0.21 29.29
CA MET A 139 23.51 -1.00 28.10
C MET A 139 22.14 -0.65 27.57
N PHE A 140 22.09 -0.11 26.34
CA PHE A 140 20.86 0.21 25.63
C PHE A 140 19.86 1.06 26.44
N ALA A 141 20.36 1.92 27.32
CA ALA A 141 19.54 2.90 28.02
C ALA A 141 18.72 3.70 26.99
N GLY A 142 17.41 3.69 27.14
CA GLY A 142 16.53 4.37 26.22
C GLY A 142 16.49 5.87 26.51
N ARG A 143 16.01 6.60 25.54
CA ARG A 143 15.90 8.06 25.61
C ARG A 143 15.21 8.60 26.88
N SER A 144 14.32 7.82 27.49
CA SER A 144 13.63 8.18 28.74
C SER A 144 14.59 8.20 29.93
N GLU A 145 15.50 7.22 29.98
CA GLU A 145 16.53 7.13 31.02
C GLU A 145 17.65 8.17 30.82
N GLU A 146 18.06 8.39 29.57
CA GLU A 146 19.02 9.46 29.23
C GLU A 146 18.52 10.84 29.70
N ARG A 147 17.23 11.11 29.57
CA ARG A 147 16.62 12.34 30.07
C ARG A 147 16.66 12.45 31.61
N ARG A 148 16.50 11.33 32.30
CA ARG A 148 16.62 11.29 33.77
C ARG A 148 18.05 11.54 34.25
N VAL A 149 18.98 10.83 33.64
CA VAL A 149 20.41 10.95 34.01
C VAL A 149 20.99 12.32 33.67
N GLY A 150 20.55 12.93 32.55
CA GLY A 150 21.13 14.20 32.11
C GLY A 150 20.62 15.45 32.84
N LYS A 151 19.43 15.44 33.44
CA LYS A 151 18.82 16.62 34.04
C LYS A 151 18.63 16.58 35.56
N GLU A 152 18.52 15.39 36.12
CA GLU A 152 18.12 15.23 37.53
C GLU A 152 19.26 14.79 38.44
N CYS A 153 20.32 14.19 37.85
CA CYS A 153 21.51 13.80 38.61
C CYS A 153 22.61 14.87 38.68
N LEU A 154 22.38 16.04 38.07
CA LEU A 154 23.31 17.20 38.12
C LEU A 154 22.78 18.32 39.02
N ARG A 155 21.85 18.03 39.92
CA ARG A 155 21.38 18.94 40.96
C ARG A 155 21.79 18.50 42.34
#